data_21612b983c7b4a855c7e17b81393a8d2
#
_entry.id   21612b983c7b4a855c7e17b81393a8d2
#
_cell.length_a   1.000
_cell.length_b   1.000
_cell.length_c   1.000
_cell.angle_alpha   90.00
_cell.angle_beta   90.00
_cell.angle_gamma   90.00
#
_symmetry.space_group_name_H-M   'P 1'
#
loop_
_entity.id
_entity.type
_entity.pdbx_description
1 polymer ?
#
loop_
_entity_poly.entity_id
_entity_poly.type
_entity_poly.pdbx_seq_one_letter_code
_entity_poly.pdbx_strand_id
1 'polypeptide(L)'
;MKYLHIGLAVLLAAFLLFMGAQKFGAANPVFAYLAESSGIGLFEPVIRLVVGASEVAAAALILLASFTGRLRGLGALLSAGVTGGALAFHLSPWLGINAPVAFAPGGGYEFSRMLFMMAVPFFVLSLVLVWLDRDALLKMVGR
;
A
#
# COMPACT_ATOMS: atom_id res chain seq x y z
N MET A 1 -4.92 23.61 -10.43
CA MET A 1 -5.15 22.15 -10.66
C MET A 1 -3.84 21.36 -10.71
N LYS A 2 -2.85 21.75 -11.53
CA LYS A 2 -1.56 21.03 -11.67
C LYS A 2 -0.80 20.82 -10.35
N TYR A 3 -0.66 21.86 -9.53
CA TYR A 3 0.05 21.80 -8.25
C TYR A 3 -0.66 20.91 -7.21
N LEU A 4 -1.99 20.95 -7.18
CA LEU A 4 -2.77 20.04 -6.32
C LEU A 4 -2.54 18.57 -6.70
N HIS A 5 -2.58 18.27 -8.00
CA HIS A 5 -2.33 16.93 -8.51
C HIS A 5 -0.92 16.41 -8.11
N ILE A 6 0.11 17.25 -8.26
CA ILE A 6 1.47 16.94 -7.85
C ILE A 6 1.55 16.72 -6.33
N GLY A 7 0.92 17.60 -5.54
CA GLY A 7 0.90 17.47 -4.08
C GLY A 7 0.26 16.17 -3.61
N LEU A 8 -0.87 15.78 -4.20
CA LEU A 8 -1.54 14.50 -3.89
C LEU A 8 -0.66 13.30 -4.30
N ALA A 9 0.00 13.38 -5.44
CA ALA A 9 0.90 12.32 -5.91
C ALA A 9 2.13 12.16 -4.99
N VAL A 10 2.74 13.25 -4.56
CA VAL A 10 3.87 13.24 -3.62
C VAL A 10 3.46 12.69 -2.25
N LEU A 11 2.29 13.10 -1.75
CA LEU A 11 1.74 12.59 -0.48
C LEU A 11 1.55 11.07 -0.53
N LEU A 12 0.94 10.57 -1.61
CA LEU A 12 0.75 9.12 -1.80
C LEU A 12 2.08 8.38 -1.90
N ALA A 13 3.02 8.89 -2.68
CA ALA A 13 4.33 8.28 -2.85
C ALA A 13 5.12 8.23 -1.52
N ALA A 14 5.08 9.30 -0.72
CA ALA A 14 5.71 9.35 0.60
C ALA A 14 5.12 8.29 1.54
N PHE A 15 3.80 8.14 1.57
CA PHE A 15 3.13 7.10 2.34
C PHE A 15 3.56 5.69 1.91
N LEU A 16 3.56 5.42 0.60
CA LEU A 16 3.96 4.11 0.05
C LEU A 16 5.42 3.78 0.36
N LEU A 17 6.33 4.75 0.27
CA LEU A 17 7.74 4.55 0.63
C LEU A 17 7.89 4.26 2.13
N PHE A 18 7.16 4.97 2.97
CA PHE A 18 7.17 4.74 4.42
C PHE A 18 6.66 3.33 4.77
N MET A 19 5.52 2.93 4.21
CA MET A 19 4.92 1.61 4.45
C MET A 19 5.75 0.49 3.81
N GLY A 20 6.27 0.70 2.61
CA GLY A 20 7.10 -0.27 1.89
C GLY A 20 8.43 -0.53 2.60
N ALA A 21 9.12 0.53 3.03
CA ALA A 21 10.41 0.41 3.72
C ALA A 21 10.35 -0.48 4.97
N GLN A 22 9.26 -0.40 5.74
CA GLN A 22 9.08 -1.21 6.94
C GLN A 22 8.97 -2.71 6.65
N LYS A 23 8.70 -3.10 5.41
CA LYS A 23 8.56 -4.51 5.01
C LYS A 23 9.88 -5.19 4.65
N PHE A 24 10.98 -4.43 4.55
CA PHE A 24 12.31 -4.98 4.25
C PHE A 24 13.16 -5.29 5.49
N GLY A 25 12.62 -5.08 6.71
CA GLY A 25 13.25 -5.47 7.96
C GLY A 25 13.26 -6.99 8.20
N ALA A 26 13.73 -7.40 9.37
CA ALA A 26 13.86 -8.82 9.72
C ALA A 26 12.51 -9.54 9.80
N ALA A 27 11.48 -8.87 10.34
CA ALA A 27 10.11 -9.36 10.43
C ALA A 27 9.14 -8.18 10.49
N ASN A 28 7.87 -8.44 10.16
CA ASN A 28 6.82 -7.44 10.27
C ASN A 28 5.64 -8.02 11.06
N PRO A 29 5.15 -7.33 12.10
CA PRO A 29 4.12 -7.87 12.99
C PRO A 29 2.81 -8.22 12.27
N VAL A 30 2.41 -7.45 11.26
CA VAL A 30 1.19 -7.71 10.48
C VAL A 30 1.29 -9.05 9.74
N PHE A 31 2.40 -9.26 9.02
CA PHE A 31 2.58 -10.46 8.19
C PHE A 31 2.88 -11.71 9.02
N ALA A 32 3.61 -11.57 10.14
CA ALA A 32 3.80 -12.65 11.10
C ALA A 32 2.45 -13.11 11.69
N TYR A 33 1.63 -12.16 12.11
CA TYR A 33 0.29 -12.45 12.62
C TYR A 33 -0.63 -13.08 11.55
N LEU A 34 -0.58 -12.59 10.29
CA LEU A 34 -1.32 -13.20 9.18
C LEU A 34 -0.88 -14.64 8.92
N ALA A 35 0.41 -14.94 8.99
CA ALA A 35 0.90 -16.31 8.85
C ALA A 35 0.38 -17.22 9.97
N GLU A 36 0.35 -16.74 11.20
CA GLU A 36 -0.16 -17.47 12.37
C GLU A 36 -1.68 -17.66 12.29
N SER A 37 -2.43 -16.58 12.06
CA SER A 37 -3.90 -16.60 12.09
C SER A 37 -4.54 -17.35 10.93
N SER A 38 -3.90 -17.33 9.74
CA SER A 38 -4.39 -18.05 8.56
C SER A 38 -3.81 -19.45 8.40
N GLY A 39 -2.69 -19.75 9.07
CA GLY A 39 -1.92 -20.96 8.85
C GLY A 39 -1.12 -20.97 7.53
N ILE A 40 -1.02 -19.84 6.82
CA ILE A 40 -0.32 -19.73 5.54
C ILE A 40 1.07 -19.10 5.75
N GLY A 41 2.10 -19.93 5.87
CA GLY A 41 3.47 -19.48 6.12
C GLY A 41 4.08 -18.60 5.03
N LEU A 42 3.47 -18.50 3.83
CA LEU A 42 3.92 -17.60 2.77
C LEU A 42 3.76 -16.11 3.08
N PHE A 43 2.90 -15.75 4.04
CA PHE A 43 2.75 -14.35 4.43
C PHE A 43 4.04 -13.74 4.96
N GLU A 44 4.85 -14.51 5.69
CA GLU A 44 6.13 -14.08 6.24
C GLU A 44 7.22 -15.09 5.84
N PRO A 45 8.25 -14.71 5.08
CA PRO A 45 8.56 -13.37 4.58
C PRO A 45 8.09 -13.06 3.14
N VAL A 46 7.59 -14.06 2.36
CA VAL A 46 7.46 -13.94 0.89
C VAL A 46 6.45 -12.87 0.49
N ILE A 47 5.20 -12.97 0.94
CA ILE A 47 4.16 -12.00 0.59
C ILE A 47 4.52 -10.62 1.14
N ARG A 48 5.08 -10.54 2.34
CA ARG A 48 5.58 -9.28 2.92
C ARG A 48 6.54 -8.56 1.99
N LEU A 49 7.55 -9.25 1.48
CA LEU A 49 8.55 -8.67 0.58
C LEU A 49 7.95 -8.27 -0.78
N VAL A 50 7.04 -9.08 -1.32
CA VAL A 50 6.32 -8.75 -2.56
C VAL A 50 5.47 -7.50 -2.39
N VAL A 51 4.73 -7.37 -1.29
CA VAL A 51 3.92 -6.18 -0.99
C VAL A 51 4.82 -4.95 -0.81
N GLY A 52 5.91 -5.07 -0.03
CA GLY A 52 6.87 -3.98 0.14
C GLY A 52 7.49 -3.52 -1.18
N ALA A 53 7.91 -4.46 -2.04
CA ALA A 53 8.43 -4.15 -3.38
C ALA A 53 7.37 -3.47 -4.26
N SER A 54 6.12 -3.90 -4.18
CA SER A 54 5.01 -3.29 -4.93
C SER A 54 4.72 -1.87 -4.47
N GLU A 55 4.79 -1.58 -3.17
CA GLU A 55 4.62 -0.23 -2.62
C GLU A 55 5.76 0.71 -3.09
N VAL A 56 7.00 0.25 -3.04
CA VAL A 56 8.16 1.03 -3.51
C VAL A 56 8.07 1.25 -5.03
N ALA A 57 7.71 0.23 -5.80
CA ALA A 57 7.52 0.34 -7.25
C ALA A 57 6.40 1.34 -7.59
N ALA A 58 5.27 1.29 -6.89
CA ALA A 58 4.17 2.25 -7.06
C ALA A 58 4.63 3.68 -6.78
N ALA A 59 5.36 3.90 -5.68
CA ALA A 59 5.91 5.21 -5.33
C ALA A 59 6.90 5.71 -6.40
N ALA A 60 7.79 4.85 -6.88
CA ALA A 60 8.74 5.19 -7.96
C ALA A 60 8.01 5.57 -9.25
N LEU A 61 7.00 4.81 -9.66
CA LEU A 61 6.17 5.12 -10.83
C LEU A 61 5.45 6.47 -10.67
N ILE A 62 4.90 6.77 -9.50
CA ILE A 62 4.22 8.04 -9.20
C ILE A 62 5.21 9.21 -9.28
N LEU A 63 6.38 9.10 -8.67
CA LEU A 63 7.38 10.17 -8.62
C LEU A 63 8.04 10.41 -9.97
N LEU A 64 8.50 9.34 -10.65
CA LEU A 64 9.13 9.44 -11.97
C LEU A 64 8.16 9.98 -13.02
N ALA A 65 6.90 9.66 -12.92
CA ALA A 65 5.85 10.08 -13.83
C ALA A 65 5.39 11.52 -13.62
N SER A 66 5.76 12.14 -12.54
CA SER A 66 5.59 13.60 -12.40
C SER A 66 6.25 14.36 -13.55
N PHE A 67 7.25 13.73 -14.19
CA PHE A 67 7.93 14.24 -15.38
C PHE A 67 7.28 13.78 -16.71
N THR A 68 6.60 12.63 -16.77
CA THR A 68 6.11 12.03 -18.03
C THR A 68 4.60 11.84 -18.12
N GLY A 69 3.85 11.99 -17.04
CA GLY A 69 2.37 11.88 -16.97
C GLY A 69 1.77 10.47 -17.17
N ARG A 70 2.46 9.60 -17.91
CA ARG A 70 1.93 8.27 -18.27
C ARG A 70 2.09 7.23 -17.17
N LEU A 71 3.22 7.22 -16.48
CA LEU A 71 3.53 6.21 -15.47
C LEU A 71 2.81 6.47 -14.14
N ARG A 72 2.41 7.72 -13.86
CA ARG A 72 1.73 8.09 -12.61
C ARG A 72 0.43 7.34 -12.43
N GLY A 73 -0.39 7.25 -13.46
CA GLY A 73 -1.64 6.48 -13.44
C GLY A 73 -1.42 5.00 -13.14
N LEU A 74 -0.36 4.39 -13.72
CA LEU A 74 0.02 3.01 -13.39
C LEU A 74 0.47 2.85 -11.94
N GLY A 75 1.27 3.79 -11.44
CA GLY A 75 1.67 3.80 -10.03
C GLY A 75 0.47 3.94 -9.09
N ALA A 76 -0.48 4.82 -9.42
CA ALA A 76 -1.71 4.99 -8.66
C ALA A 76 -2.60 3.72 -8.71
N LEU A 77 -2.68 3.04 -9.85
CA LEU A 77 -3.42 1.78 -9.99
C LEU A 77 -2.78 0.66 -9.16
N LEU A 78 -1.45 0.53 -9.19
CA LEU A 78 -0.72 -0.42 -8.36
C LEU A 78 -0.92 -0.11 -6.87
N SER A 79 -0.87 1.18 -6.48
CA SER A 79 -1.17 1.62 -5.12
C SER A 79 -2.60 1.27 -4.69
N ALA A 80 -3.59 1.47 -5.56
CA ALA A 80 -4.98 1.08 -5.29
C ALA A 80 -5.10 -0.44 -5.07
N GLY A 81 -4.38 -1.24 -5.84
CA GLY A 81 -4.32 -2.69 -5.66
C GLY A 81 -3.73 -3.09 -4.30
N VAL A 82 -2.60 -2.50 -3.93
CA VAL A 82 -1.91 -2.81 -2.65
C VAL A 82 -2.72 -2.32 -1.44
N THR A 83 -3.19 -1.08 -1.46
CA THR A 83 -3.98 -0.52 -0.35
C THR A 83 -5.36 -1.16 -0.25
N GLY A 84 -5.99 -1.49 -1.39
CA GLY A 84 -7.25 -2.25 -1.44
C GLY A 84 -7.08 -3.67 -0.90
N GLY A 85 -5.97 -4.33 -1.23
CA GLY A 85 -5.60 -5.63 -0.66
C GLY A 85 -5.41 -5.56 0.86
N ALA A 86 -4.72 -4.52 1.35
CA ALA A 86 -4.58 -4.28 2.79
C ALA A 86 -5.96 -4.11 3.47
N LEU A 87 -6.86 -3.32 2.88
CA LEU A 87 -8.23 -3.17 3.40
C LEU A 87 -9.00 -4.49 3.41
N ALA A 88 -8.87 -5.31 2.36
CA ALA A 88 -9.52 -6.62 2.30
C ALA A 88 -9.06 -7.52 3.47
N PHE A 89 -7.76 -7.52 3.80
CA PHE A 89 -7.24 -8.26 4.96
C PHE A 89 -7.75 -7.68 6.27
N HIS A 90 -7.79 -6.35 6.44
CA HIS A 90 -8.36 -5.72 7.63
C HIS A 90 -9.85 -6.02 7.83
N LEU A 91 -10.58 -6.27 6.75
CA LEU A 91 -12.00 -6.66 6.80
C LEU A 91 -12.19 -8.18 6.88
N SER A 92 -11.11 -8.96 6.80
CA SER A 92 -11.13 -10.42 6.94
C SER A 92 -11.01 -10.86 8.41
N PRO A 93 -11.45 -12.11 8.73
CA PRO A 93 -11.26 -12.66 10.06
C PRO A 93 -9.79 -12.95 10.41
N TRP A 94 -8.88 -12.94 9.43
CA TRP A 94 -7.47 -13.25 9.65
C TRP A 94 -6.68 -12.09 10.27
N LEU A 95 -7.00 -10.84 9.90
CA LEU A 95 -6.30 -9.66 10.42
C LEU A 95 -7.20 -8.81 11.32
N GLY A 96 -8.37 -8.44 10.82
CA GLY A 96 -9.29 -7.54 11.52
C GLY A 96 -8.90 -6.06 11.45
N ILE A 97 -9.82 -5.21 11.86
CA ILE A 97 -9.62 -3.74 11.92
C ILE A 97 -8.56 -3.38 12.98
N ASN A 98 -8.51 -4.14 14.08
CA ASN A 98 -7.52 -4.01 15.14
C ASN A 98 -6.34 -4.93 14.81
N ALA A 99 -5.35 -4.43 14.12
CA ALA A 99 -4.23 -5.18 13.59
C ALA A 99 -2.97 -4.99 14.45
N PRO A 100 -2.02 -5.96 14.43
CA PRO A 100 -0.76 -5.80 15.14
C PRO A 100 0.08 -4.69 14.51
N VAL A 101 0.62 -3.81 15.35
CA VAL A 101 1.48 -2.69 14.95
C VAL A 101 2.92 -2.84 15.44
N ALA A 102 3.13 -3.67 16.46
CA ALA A 102 4.44 -3.97 17.02
C ALA A 102 4.46 -5.37 17.64
N PHE A 103 5.66 -5.94 17.81
CA PHE A 103 5.88 -7.08 18.68
C PHE A 103 5.93 -6.62 20.14
N ALA A 104 5.19 -7.28 21.03
CA ALA A 104 5.18 -6.96 22.43
C ALA A 104 6.47 -7.43 23.13
N PRO A 105 7.04 -6.67 24.09
CA PRO A 105 8.30 -7.02 24.77
C PRO A 105 8.29 -8.38 25.48
N GLY A 106 7.11 -8.84 25.91
CA GLY A 106 6.91 -10.13 26.58
C GLY A 106 6.50 -11.29 25.65
N GLY A 107 6.53 -11.08 24.36
CA GLY A 107 5.99 -11.99 23.34
C GLY A 107 4.55 -11.65 22.93
N GLY A 108 4.17 -12.03 21.73
CA GLY A 108 2.88 -11.67 21.13
C GLY A 108 2.91 -10.31 20.43
N TYR A 109 1.76 -9.62 20.35
CA TYR A 109 1.58 -8.45 19.51
C TYR A 109 0.88 -7.32 20.25
N GLU A 110 1.25 -6.08 19.91
CA GLU A 110 0.49 -4.87 20.25
C GLU A 110 -0.47 -4.53 19.11
N PHE A 111 -1.75 -4.32 19.42
CA PHE A 111 -2.81 -4.10 18.44
C PHE A 111 -3.25 -2.64 18.40
N SER A 112 -3.55 -2.14 17.19
CA SER A 112 -4.09 -0.80 16.98
C SER A 112 -4.96 -0.74 15.72
N ARG A 113 -5.91 0.19 15.70
CA ARG A 113 -6.71 0.50 14.50
C ARG A 113 -5.98 1.42 13.53
N MET A 114 -4.80 1.90 13.87
CA MET A 114 -4.08 2.94 13.13
C MET A 114 -3.85 2.52 11.66
N LEU A 115 -3.42 1.28 11.42
CA LEU A 115 -3.15 0.80 10.05
C LEU A 115 -4.40 0.81 9.18
N PHE A 116 -5.54 0.37 9.71
CA PHE A 116 -6.83 0.44 9.00
C PHE A 116 -7.22 1.89 8.71
N MET A 117 -7.12 2.77 9.73
CA MET A 117 -7.48 4.18 9.59
C MET A 117 -6.58 4.92 8.58
N MET A 118 -5.35 4.48 8.40
CA MET A 118 -4.44 4.99 7.37
C MET A 118 -4.72 4.39 5.99
N ALA A 119 -5.02 3.10 5.91
CA ALA A 119 -5.28 2.42 4.64
C ALA A 119 -6.48 3.01 3.88
N VAL A 120 -7.55 3.39 4.58
CA VAL A 120 -8.76 3.96 3.98
C VAL A 120 -8.49 5.25 3.19
N PRO A 121 -7.92 6.33 3.77
CA PRO A 121 -7.71 7.57 3.03
C PRO A 121 -6.69 7.42 1.91
N PHE A 122 -5.65 6.57 2.06
CA PHE A 122 -4.67 6.35 1.00
C PHE A 122 -5.19 5.48 -0.13
N PHE A 123 -6.10 4.54 0.15
CA PHE A 123 -6.85 3.85 -0.90
C PHE A 123 -7.72 4.82 -1.70
N VAL A 124 -8.49 5.68 -1.03
CA VAL A 124 -9.30 6.71 -1.68
C VAL A 124 -8.41 7.66 -2.51
N LEU A 125 -7.28 8.11 -1.96
CA LEU A 125 -6.32 8.95 -2.68
C LEU A 125 -5.76 8.25 -3.93
N SER A 126 -5.48 6.95 -3.84
CA SER A 126 -5.06 6.15 -5.01
C SER A 126 -6.12 6.15 -6.10
N LEU A 127 -7.38 5.93 -5.74
CA LEU A 127 -8.51 5.97 -6.69
C LEU A 127 -8.71 7.36 -7.31
N VAL A 128 -8.55 8.42 -6.52
CA VAL A 128 -8.61 9.80 -7.03
C VAL A 128 -7.52 10.04 -8.08
N LEU A 129 -6.29 9.61 -7.83
CA LEU A 129 -5.21 9.75 -8.80
C LEU A 129 -5.42 8.89 -10.05
N VAL A 130 -5.92 7.66 -9.92
CA VAL A 130 -6.33 6.83 -11.06
C VAL A 130 -7.37 7.56 -11.92
N TRP A 131 -8.38 8.16 -11.28
CA TRP A 131 -9.42 8.90 -11.98
C TRP A 131 -8.89 10.16 -12.67
N LEU A 132 -7.99 10.90 -12.04
CA LEU A 132 -7.37 12.10 -12.61
C LEU A 132 -6.46 11.76 -13.81
N ASP A 133 -5.82 10.59 -13.82
CA ASP A 133 -4.93 10.13 -14.88
C ASP A 133 -5.59 9.14 -15.85
N ARG A 134 -6.91 8.93 -15.78
CA ARG A 134 -7.64 7.93 -16.57
C ARG A 134 -7.44 8.06 -18.09
N ASP A 135 -7.39 9.30 -18.61
CA ASP A 135 -7.23 9.52 -20.06
C ASP A 135 -5.84 9.08 -20.55
N ALA A 136 -4.81 9.25 -19.69
CA ALA A 136 -3.47 8.75 -19.98
C ALA A 136 -3.43 7.21 -19.92
N LEU A 137 -4.12 6.61 -18.97
CA LEU A 137 -4.25 5.15 -18.85
C LEU A 137 -5.00 4.54 -20.03
N LEU A 138 -6.13 5.12 -20.45
CA LEU A 138 -6.91 4.64 -21.59
C LEU A 138 -6.11 4.68 -22.90
N LYS A 139 -5.31 5.72 -23.12
CA LYS A 139 -4.40 5.79 -24.29
C LYS A 139 -3.34 4.71 -24.31
N MET A 140 -2.95 4.16 -23.16
CA MET A 140 -1.98 3.05 -23.10
C MET A 140 -2.59 1.70 -23.53
N VAL A 141 -3.90 1.53 -23.37
CA VAL A 141 -4.62 0.30 -23.75
C VAL A 141 -5.32 0.43 -25.12
N GLY A 142 -4.98 1.47 -25.91
CA GLY A 142 -5.46 1.62 -27.30
C GLY A 142 -6.87 2.17 -27.43
N ARG A 143 -7.35 2.91 -26.42
CA ARG A 143 -8.64 3.61 -26.45
C ARG A 143 -8.49 5.12 -26.34
#